data_9c3db862b2a7c37673807aeb33451905
#
_entry.id   9c3db862b2a7c37673807aeb33451905
#
_cell.length_a   1.000
_cell.length_b   1.000
_cell.length_c   1.000
_cell.angle_alpha   90.00
_cell.angle_beta   90.00
_cell.angle_gamma   90.00
#
_symmetry.space_group_name_H-M   'P 1'
#
loop_
_entity.id
_entity.type
_entity.pdbx_description
1 polymer ?
#
loop_
_entity_poly.entity_id
_entity_poly.type
_entity_poly.pdbx_seq_one_letter_code
_entity_poly.pdbx_strand_id
1 'polypeptide(L)'
;MDTPGHADFGGEVERVLKMADGVLLLVDAFEGPMPQTRFVLGKAIELGLKPIVVVNKVDKENCRPEDVQGDVFDLMFNLEATEDQLDFVTLFGSSKQGWMSYNHEIRTENISPLLDAVVKHIPEAPYNEGTPQMQITSLDYSKFQGRIAIGRLLRGDLNVNLDYSLCQADGVIKKIRIKELFLFEGLGRKAVKSVRSGDLCAVVGLTDFEIGDTIADLENPEVLPRIAVDEPTMSMLFTINNSPFFGKEGKFVTSRHLRDRLFKETEKNLALRVEETDTEDKFNVYGRGILHLSVLIETMRRELYELQVGKPQVLIKEIDGVKCEPIESLVIDTPEEYSGKVIELVTQRKGMLKVMEPKGDVQHLEFEIPSRGIIGLRNNLLTVSSGNAVITHRFLTFAPYKGEIPTRNKGSLVSMVEGQALAFALDRLQDRGKFFVEPGDQVYKGQVLGEHTRDNDLGVNVIKGKKLTNMRSSGADDAAKLAPKIVFSLEESMEYIKEDEYLEVTPENLRMRKIQYKL
;
A
#
# COMPACT_ATOMS: atom_id res chain seq x y z
N MET A 1 2.24 2.16 18.82
CA MET A 1 1.66 2.51 17.52
C MET A 1 2.33 1.64 16.47
N ASP A 2 1.59 1.19 15.47
CA ASP A 2 2.13 0.44 14.33
C ASP A 2 2.33 1.39 13.15
N THR A 3 3.41 1.19 12.36
CA THR A 3 3.67 1.97 11.15
C THR A 3 3.48 1.09 9.93
N PRO A 4 2.80 1.55 8.88
CA PRO A 4 2.81 0.84 7.62
C PRO A 4 4.24 0.77 7.08
N GLY A 5 4.63 -0.40 6.54
CA GLY A 5 5.99 -0.62 6.04
C GLY A 5 6.22 -0.17 4.59
N HIS A 6 5.16 0.13 3.83
CA HIS A 6 5.28 0.44 2.41
C HIS A 6 5.46 1.94 2.14
N ALA A 7 6.25 2.28 1.12
CA ALA A 7 6.59 3.65 0.76
C ALA A 7 5.37 4.54 0.38
N ASP A 8 4.27 3.95 -0.14
CA ASP A 8 3.03 4.66 -0.44
C ASP A 8 2.38 5.31 0.80
N PHE A 9 2.78 4.87 2.00
CA PHE A 9 2.30 5.38 3.29
C PHE A 9 3.32 6.28 4.01
N GLY A 10 4.31 6.82 3.30
CA GLY A 10 5.41 7.61 3.87
C GLY A 10 4.95 8.75 4.77
N GLY A 11 3.95 9.51 4.36
CA GLY A 11 3.39 10.58 5.20
C GLY A 11 2.66 10.08 6.46
N GLU A 12 2.13 8.85 6.45
CA GLU A 12 1.55 8.21 7.64
C GLU A 12 2.64 7.78 8.61
N VAL A 13 3.72 7.20 8.07
CA VAL A 13 4.92 6.85 8.86
C VAL A 13 5.46 8.07 9.57
N GLU A 14 5.68 9.18 8.88
CA GLU A 14 6.20 10.41 9.48
C GLU A 14 5.28 10.95 10.59
N ARG A 15 3.96 10.94 10.38
CA ARG A 15 2.98 11.36 11.39
C ARG A 15 3.01 10.49 12.64
N VAL A 16 3.09 9.16 12.47
CA VAL A 16 3.17 8.21 13.59
C VAL A 16 4.48 8.40 14.36
N LEU A 17 5.61 8.53 13.66
CA LEU A 17 6.91 8.73 14.28
C LEU A 17 7.00 10.04 15.07
N LYS A 18 6.36 11.12 14.63
CA LYS A 18 6.27 12.40 15.39
C LYS A 18 5.53 12.27 16.71
N MET A 19 4.75 11.22 16.91
CA MET A 19 4.05 10.94 18.18
C MET A 19 4.82 10.00 19.11
N ALA A 20 5.95 9.44 18.66
CA ALA A 20 6.72 8.45 19.39
C ALA A 20 7.92 9.06 20.14
N ASP A 21 8.38 8.39 21.20
CA ASP A 21 9.60 8.72 21.94
C ASP A 21 10.73 7.71 21.63
N GLY A 22 10.41 6.61 20.97
CA GLY A 22 11.34 5.58 20.54
C GLY A 22 10.70 4.64 19.53
N VAL A 23 11.51 3.79 18.93
CA VAL A 23 11.06 2.84 17.90
C VAL A 23 11.54 1.43 18.19
N LEU A 24 10.66 0.44 17.97
CA LEU A 24 11.02 -0.96 17.88
C LEU A 24 11.26 -1.29 16.41
N LEU A 25 12.51 -1.51 16.03
CA LEU A 25 12.88 -1.90 14.68
C LEU A 25 12.83 -3.43 14.57
N LEU A 26 11.80 -3.95 13.91
CA LEU A 26 11.65 -5.38 13.67
C LEU A 26 12.35 -5.80 12.39
N VAL A 27 13.28 -6.75 12.48
CA VAL A 27 14.03 -7.28 11.35
C VAL A 27 13.91 -8.80 11.32
N ASP A 28 13.76 -9.38 10.14
CA ASP A 28 13.72 -10.84 9.96
C ASP A 28 15.14 -11.41 10.07
N ALA A 29 15.35 -12.41 10.93
CA ALA A 29 16.65 -13.05 11.15
C ALA A 29 17.24 -13.74 9.92
N PHE A 30 16.45 -14.03 8.90
CA PHE A 30 16.89 -14.64 7.65
C PHE A 30 17.11 -13.59 6.55
N GLU A 31 16.17 -12.66 6.36
CA GLU A 31 16.19 -11.68 5.26
C GLU A 31 17.06 -10.46 5.57
N GLY A 32 17.21 -10.11 6.86
CA GLY A 32 17.90 -8.89 7.27
C GLY A 32 17.06 -7.61 7.04
N PRO A 33 17.68 -6.42 7.14
CA PRO A 33 17.01 -5.15 6.90
C PRO A 33 16.66 -4.98 5.43
N MET A 34 15.35 -4.84 5.15
CA MET A 34 14.82 -4.64 3.80
C MET A 34 14.89 -3.16 3.39
N PRO A 35 14.83 -2.82 2.07
CA PRO A 35 14.86 -1.43 1.62
C PRO A 35 13.76 -0.54 2.26
N GLN A 36 12.60 -1.10 2.56
CA GLN A 36 11.52 -0.40 3.28
C GLN A 36 11.94 -0.04 4.71
N THR A 37 12.71 -0.92 5.37
CA THR A 37 13.30 -0.67 6.69
C THR A 37 14.19 0.56 6.67
N ARG A 38 14.99 0.74 5.61
CA ARG A 38 15.87 1.90 5.43
C ARG A 38 15.11 3.23 5.43
N PHE A 39 13.96 3.27 4.74
CA PHE A 39 13.14 4.49 4.68
C PHE A 39 12.57 4.87 6.05
N VAL A 40 11.90 3.91 6.72
CA VAL A 40 11.26 4.15 8.03
C VAL A 40 12.31 4.46 9.10
N LEU A 41 13.42 3.72 9.10
CA LEU A 41 14.52 3.94 10.04
C LEU A 41 15.19 5.30 9.81
N GLY A 42 15.42 5.71 8.55
CA GLY A 42 15.96 7.02 8.22
C GLY A 42 15.12 8.16 8.80
N LYS A 43 13.79 8.06 8.65
CA LYS A 43 12.87 9.04 9.25
C LYS A 43 12.89 9.02 10.78
N ALA A 44 13.02 7.86 11.40
CA ALA A 44 13.14 7.75 12.86
C ALA A 44 14.45 8.38 13.38
N ILE A 45 15.57 8.17 12.65
CA ILE A 45 16.88 8.77 12.95
C ILE A 45 16.85 10.29 12.81
N GLU A 46 16.29 10.81 11.69
CA GLU A 46 16.10 12.26 11.46
C GLU A 46 15.30 12.94 12.60
N LEU A 47 14.32 12.24 13.18
CA LEU A 47 13.51 12.72 14.31
C LEU A 47 14.20 12.54 15.67
N GLY A 48 15.41 11.99 15.72
CA GLY A 48 16.16 11.76 16.95
C GLY A 48 15.61 10.63 17.83
N LEU A 49 14.77 9.73 17.28
CA LEU A 49 14.17 8.63 18.04
C LEU A 49 15.21 7.56 18.38
N LYS A 50 15.12 7.02 19.60
CA LYS A 50 16.01 5.95 20.04
C LYS A 50 15.47 4.58 19.59
N PRO A 51 16.27 3.78 18.85
CA PRO A 51 15.82 2.46 18.39
C PRO A 51 16.13 1.36 19.40
N ILE A 52 15.24 0.37 19.49
CA ILE A 52 15.50 -0.97 20.02
C ILE A 52 15.36 -1.92 18.84
N VAL A 53 16.39 -2.69 18.54
CA VAL A 53 16.39 -3.64 17.42
C VAL A 53 15.84 -4.99 17.89
N VAL A 54 14.89 -5.54 17.17
CA VAL A 54 14.28 -6.84 17.44
C VAL A 54 14.49 -7.75 16.24
N VAL A 55 15.45 -8.65 16.34
CA VAL A 55 15.73 -9.68 15.33
C VAL A 55 14.75 -10.83 15.55
N ASN A 56 13.69 -10.85 14.74
CA ASN A 56 12.57 -11.77 14.85
C ASN A 56 12.73 -12.98 13.93
N LYS A 57 11.95 -14.03 14.17
CA LYS A 57 11.93 -15.28 13.40
C LYS A 57 13.23 -16.09 13.51
N VAL A 58 13.89 -16.06 14.64
CA VAL A 58 15.08 -16.88 14.95
C VAL A 58 14.75 -18.39 14.94
N ASP A 59 13.48 -18.75 14.91
CA ASP A 59 12.98 -20.14 14.76
C ASP A 59 13.03 -20.66 13.30
N LYS A 60 13.38 -19.85 12.32
CA LYS A 60 13.57 -20.29 10.93
C LYS A 60 14.89 -21.06 10.77
N GLU A 61 14.86 -22.09 9.92
CA GLU A 61 16.08 -22.75 9.46
C GLU A 61 16.96 -21.76 8.66
N ASN A 62 18.27 -21.86 8.83
CA ASN A 62 19.29 -21.00 8.19
C ASN A 62 19.17 -19.50 8.51
N CYS A 63 18.58 -19.14 9.67
CA CYS A 63 18.64 -17.76 10.14
C CYS A 63 20.09 -17.37 10.53
N ARG A 64 20.41 -16.07 10.39
CA ARG A 64 21.73 -15.50 10.68
C ARG A 64 21.63 -14.28 11.60
N PRO A 65 21.20 -14.47 12.85
CA PRO A 65 20.82 -13.36 13.74
C PRO A 65 21.96 -12.38 14.06
N GLU A 66 23.21 -12.86 14.18
CA GLU A 66 24.39 -12.02 14.42
C GLU A 66 24.74 -11.17 13.20
N ASP A 67 24.75 -11.77 12.01
CA ASP A 67 25.00 -11.04 10.75
C ASP A 67 23.95 -9.95 10.54
N VAL A 68 22.67 -10.27 10.81
CA VAL A 68 21.57 -9.30 10.69
C VAL A 68 21.73 -8.14 11.68
N GLN A 69 22.25 -8.37 12.88
CA GLN A 69 22.59 -7.29 13.81
C GLN A 69 23.69 -6.38 13.22
N GLY A 70 24.70 -6.95 12.59
CA GLY A 70 25.73 -6.21 11.86
C GLY A 70 25.17 -5.43 10.69
N ASP A 71 24.31 -6.06 9.85
CA ASP A 71 23.62 -5.41 8.72
C ASP A 71 22.79 -4.19 9.17
N VAL A 72 22.15 -4.26 10.34
CA VAL A 72 21.39 -3.15 10.93
C VAL A 72 22.32 -2.04 11.41
N PHE A 73 23.43 -2.38 12.03
CA PHE A 73 24.44 -1.40 12.46
C PHE A 73 24.99 -0.63 11.25
N ASP A 74 25.38 -1.34 10.20
CA ASP A 74 25.88 -0.74 8.96
C ASP A 74 24.81 0.15 8.29
N LEU A 75 23.56 -0.29 8.31
CA LEU A 75 22.45 0.51 7.81
C LEU A 75 22.30 1.81 8.59
N MET A 76 22.35 1.77 9.93
CA MET A 76 22.21 2.96 10.77
C MET A 76 23.41 3.91 10.60
N PHE A 77 24.62 3.35 10.48
CA PHE A 77 25.81 4.13 10.18
C PHE A 77 25.70 4.87 8.83
N ASN A 78 25.21 4.18 7.79
CA ASN A 78 24.98 4.77 6.47
C ASN A 78 23.82 5.79 6.44
N LEU A 79 22.95 5.79 7.45
CA LEU A 79 21.88 6.77 7.65
C LEU A 79 22.31 7.94 8.55
N GLU A 80 23.63 8.05 8.85
CA GLU A 80 24.20 9.12 9.68
C GLU A 80 23.59 9.18 11.10
N ALA A 81 23.26 8.01 11.67
CA ALA A 81 22.78 7.93 13.06
C ALA A 81 23.81 8.49 14.05
N THR A 82 23.33 9.13 15.11
CA THR A 82 24.17 9.64 16.19
C THR A 82 24.79 8.51 17.02
N GLU A 83 25.86 8.80 17.78
CA GLU A 83 26.48 7.81 18.67
C GLU A 83 25.46 7.19 19.65
N ASP A 84 24.55 8.01 20.21
CA ASP A 84 23.47 7.52 21.11
C ASP A 84 22.47 6.58 20.41
N GLN A 85 22.25 6.79 19.12
CA GLN A 85 21.38 5.91 18.32
C GLN A 85 22.10 4.64 17.87
N LEU A 86 23.42 4.68 17.64
CA LEU A 86 24.26 3.53 17.31
C LEU A 86 24.49 2.62 18.52
N ASP A 87 24.37 3.14 19.77
CA ASP A 87 24.36 2.33 21.00
C ASP A 87 22.96 1.76 21.27
N PHE A 88 22.45 1.01 20.31
CA PHE A 88 21.14 0.40 20.39
C PHE A 88 21.17 -0.98 21.06
N VAL A 89 20.07 -1.31 21.73
CA VAL A 89 19.86 -2.64 22.30
C VAL A 89 19.28 -3.58 21.26
N THR A 90 19.82 -4.79 21.16
CA THR A 90 19.29 -5.84 20.29
C THR A 90 18.66 -6.95 21.13
N LEU A 91 17.44 -7.36 20.71
CA LEU A 91 16.77 -8.55 21.20
C LEU A 91 16.54 -9.53 20.06
N PHE A 92 16.59 -10.81 20.40
CA PHE A 92 16.40 -11.92 19.46
C PHE A 92 15.21 -12.76 19.90
N GLY A 93 14.43 -13.28 18.95
CA GLY A 93 13.34 -14.16 19.35
C GLY A 93 12.41 -14.57 18.21
N SER A 94 11.30 -15.14 18.63
CA SER A 94 10.22 -15.56 17.74
C SER A 94 8.88 -15.07 18.25
N SER A 95 8.30 -14.10 17.55
CA SER A 95 6.94 -13.63 17.85
C SER A 95 5.90 -14.74 17.69
N LYS A 96 6.12 -15.68 16.76
CA LYS A 96 5.25 -16.86 16.56
C LYS A 96 5.25 -17.78 17.78
N GLN A 97 6.40 -17.94 18.42
CA GLN A 97 6.56 -18.79 19.60
C GLN A 97 6.43 -18.02 20.93
N GLY A 98 6.29 -16.69 20.88
CA GLY A 98 6.00 -15.83 22.03
C GLY A 98 7.17 -15.59 22.99
N TRP A 99 8.42 -15.58 22.53
CA TRP A 99 9.59 -15.35 23.37
C TRP A 99 10.58 -14.36 22.78
N MET A 100 11.32 -13.64 23.65
CA MET A 100 12.39 -12.71 23.30
C MET A 100 13.53 -12.80 24.32
N SER A 101 14.78 -12.65 23.86
CA SER A 101 15.99 -12.74 24.69
C SER A 101 17.06 -11.76 24.21
N TYR A 102 17.98 -11.37 25.07
CA TYR A 102 19.18 -10.61 24.68
C TYR A 102 20.26 -11.48 24.00
N ASN A 103 20.09 -12.81 24.03
CA ASN A 103 20.99 -13.76 23.39
C ASN A 103 20.17 -14.70 22.49
N HIS A 104 20.57 -14.82 21.21
CA HIS A 104 19.85 -15.62 20.23
C HIS A 104 19.88 -17.13 20.51
N GLU A 105 20.89 -17.62 21.26
CA GLU A 105 21.02 -19.01 21.64
C GLU A 105 20.16 -19.39 22.88
N ILE A 106 19.72 -18.39 23.65
CA ILE A 106 18.99 -18.61 24.90
C ILE A 106 17.50 -18.29 24.70
N ARG A 107 16.69 -19.32 24.72
CA ARG A 107 15.23 -19.17 24.67
C ARG A 107 14.67 -18.86 26.04
N THR A 108 13.89 -17.79 26.14
CA THR A 108 13.11 -17.44 27.34
C THR A 108 11.69 -18.00 27.28
N GLU A 109 10.93 -17.87 28.36
CA GLU A 109 9.56 -18.36 28.43
C GLU A 109 8.53 -17.41 27.80
N ASN A 110 8.87 -16.12 27.69
CA ASN A 110 7.94 -15.08 27.25
C ASN A 110 8.66 -13.85 26.65
N ILE A 111 7.89 -12.79 26.38
CA ILE A 111 8.37 -11.54 25.80
C ILE A 111 8.78 -10.49 26.86
N SER A 112 8.81 -10.82 28.16
CA SER A 112 9.16 -9.85 29.21
C SER A 112 10.49 -9.13 28.97
N PRO A 113 11.57 -9.78 28.47
CA PRO A 113 12.81 -9.07 28.15
C PRO A 113 12.65 -7.89 27.18
N LEU A 114 11.71 -7.98 26.23
CA LEU A 114 11.39 -6.88 25.33
C LEU A 114 10.71 -5.72 26.07
N LEU A 115 9.76 -6.03 26.96
CA LEU A 115 9.06 -5.02 27.75
C LEU A 115 10.01 -4.33 28.74
N ASP A 116 10.90 -5.08 29.37
CA ASP A 116 11.95 -4.56 30.25
C ASP A 116 12.93 -3.65 29.47
N ALA A 117 13.29 -4.03 28.25
CA ALA A 117 14.12 -3.21 27.38
C ALA A 117 13.44 -1.88 27.05
N VAL A 118 12.15 -1.89 26.72
CA VAL A 118 11.38 -0.67 26.43
C VAL A 118 11.40 0.26 27.65
N VAL A 119 11.06 -0.25 28.83
CA VAL A 119 11.02 0.54 30.09
C VAL A 119 12.40 1.11 30.44
N LYS A 120 13.47 0.37 30.14
CA LYS A 120 14.84 0.77 30.50
C LYS A 120 15.47 1.75 29.51
N HIS A 121 15.21 1.62 28.21
CA HIS A 121 15.94 2.30 27.16
C HIS A 121 15.17 3.39 26.42
N ILE A 122 13.84 3.36 26.44
CA ILE A 122 13.02 4.45 25.86
C ILE A 122 12.75 5.48 26.94
N PRO A 123 12.97 6.79 26.66
CA PRO A 123 12.72 7.85 27.64
C PRO A 123 11.23 7.96 27.98
N GLU A 124 10.94 8.43 29.20
CA GLU A 124 9.58 8.79 29.58
C GLU A 124 9.07 9.94 28.70
N ALA A 125 7.76 9.95 28.45
CA ALA A 125 7.12 11.03 27.71
C ALA A 125 7.34 12.38 28.45
N PRO A 126 7.90 13.40 27.79
CA PRO A 126 8.21 14.65 28.45
C PRO A 126 6.94 15.40 28.87
N TYR A 127 6.88 15.85 30.12
CA TYR A 127 5.85 16.77 30.57
C TYR A 127 6.35 18.21 30.41
N ASN A 128 5.73 18.95 29.49
CA ASN A 128 6.05 20.36 29.23
C ASN A 128 4.93 21.26 29.79
N GLU A 129 5.27 22.07 30.79
CA GLU A 129 4.33 23.05 31.36
C GLU A 129 4.06 24.19 30.37
N GLY A 130 2.86 24.76 30.44
CA GLY A 130 2.49 25.97 29.66
C GLY A 130 1.07 25.88 29.09
N THR A 131 0.79 26.74 28.13
CA THR A 131 -0.49 26.77 27.41
C THR A 131 -0.66 25.50 26.58
N PRO A 132 -1.88 24.94 26.50
CA PRO A 132 -2.11 23.70 25.78
C PRO A 132 -1.78 23.83 24.30
N GLN A 133 -1.11 22.79 23.77
CA GLN A 133 -0.71 22.73 22.37
C GLN A 133 -0.68 21.26 21.89
N MET A 134 -1.62 20.91 21.01
CA MET A 134 -1.76 19.57 20.44
C MET A 134 -1.85 19.66 18.92
N GLN A 135 -1.04 18.89 18.20
CA GLN A 135 -1.19 18.72 16.75
C GLN A 135 -2.06 17.54 16.42
N ILE A 136 -3.03 17.72 15.52
CA ILE A 136 -3.85 16.65 14.99
C ILE A 136 -3.03 15.87 13.96
N THR A 137 -2.72 14.63 14.25
CA THR A 137 -1.83 13.77 13.44
C THR A 137 -2.57 12.65 12.73
N SER A 138 -3.73 12.25 13.27
CA SER A 138 -4.55 11.18 12.70
C SER A 138 -6.04 11.46 12.95
N LEU A 139 -6.88 10.80 12.18
CA LEU A 139 -8.33 10.89 12.27
C LEU A 139 -8.92 9.51 12.48
N ASP A 140 -10.02 9.46 13.22
CA ASP A 140 -10.90 8.31 13.28
C ASP A 140 -12.36 8.74 13.16
N TYR A 141 -13.25 7.81 12.95
CA TYR A 141 -14.67 8.07 12.81
C TYR A 141 -15.52 7.07 13.60
N SER A 142 -16.48 7.59 14.34
CA SER A 142 -17.49 6.80 15.03
C SER A 142 -18.88 7.22 14.54
N LYS A 143 -19.78 6.23 14.33
CA LYS A 143 -21.17 6.52 13.94
C LYS A 143 -21.92 7.36 14.98
N PHE A 144 -21.48 7.32 16.24
CA PHE A 144 -22.14 8.02 17.36
C PHE A 144 -21.48 9.37 17.68
N GLN A 145 -20.16 9.47 17.50
CA GLN A 145 -19.36 10.64 17.89
C GLN A 145 -18.92 11.50 16.69
N GLY A 146 -19.09 11.01 15.46
CA GLY A 146 -18.61 11.64 14.25
C GLY A 146 -17.09 11.50 14.10
N ARG A 147 -16.44 12.53 13.54
CA ARG A 147 -14.99 12.61 13.38
C ARG A 147 -14.30 12.80 14.72
N ILE A 148 -13.21 12.09 14.92
CA ILE A 148 -12.40 12.08 16.14
C ILE A 148 -10.99 12.50 15.77
N ALA A 149 -10.50 13.56 16.39
CA ALA A 149 -9.12 14.02 16.20
C ALA A 149 -8.18 13.25 17.14
N ILE A 150 -7.10 12.72 16.59
CA ILE A 150 -6.07 11.99 17.34
C ILE A 150 -4.76 12.73 17.20
N GLY A 151 -4.03 12.87 18.32
CA GLY A 151 -2.71 13.48 18.33
C GLY A 151 -2.02 13.35 19.68
N ARG A 152 -0.80 13.86 19.73
CA ARG A 152 -0.03 13.98 20.97
C ARG A 152 -0.16 15.39 21.53
N LEU A 153 -0.44 15.48 22.80
CA LEU A 153 -0.40 16.76 23.52
C LEU A 153 1.07 17.12 23.83
N LEU A 154 1.59 18.14 23.17
CA LEU A 154 3.01 18.50 23.27
C LEU A 154 3.31 19.39 24.47
N ARG A 155 2.34 20.20 24.92
CA ARG A 155 2.48 21.13 26.04
C ARG A 155 1.15 21.34 26.75
N GLY A 156 1.20 21.58 28.06
CA GLY A 156 0.06 21.90 28.91
C GLY A 156 -0.92 20.76 29.11
N ASP A 157 -2.13 21.09 29.49
CA ASP A 157 -3.21 20.13 29.78
C ASP A 157 -4.46 20.45 28.95
N LEU A 158 -5.14 19.43 28.43
CA LEU A 158 -6.46 19.55 27.82
C LEU A 158 -7.53 19.03 28.78
N ASN A 159 -8.65 19.77 28.89
CA ASN A 159 -9.75 19.44 29.77
C ASN A 159 -11.08 19.41 29.02
N VAL A 160 -11.97 18.50 29.43
CA VAL A 160 -13.34 18.39 28.90
C VAL A 160 -14.16 19.63 29.30
N ASN A 161 -15.05 20.04 28.39
CA ASN A 161 -15.97 21.19 28.55
C ASN A 161 -15.30 22.57 28.62
N LEU A 162 -14.01 22.68 28.29
CA LEU A 162 -13.33 23.95 28.12
C LEU A 162 -13.28 24.35 26.63
N ASP A 163 -13.13 25.64 26.40
CA ASP A 163 -13.01 26.23 25.08
C ASP A 163 -11.52 26.39 24.71
N TYR A 164 -11.16 26.09 23.46
CA TYR A 164 -9.82 26.18 22.89
C TYR A 164 -9.86 26.81 21.51
N SER A 165 -8.72 27.13 20.96
CA SER A 165 -8.55 27.58 19.59
C SER A 165 -8.15 26.40 18.69
N LEU A 166 -8.84 26.22 17.56
CA LEU A 166 -8.43 25.37 16.46
C LEU A 166 -7.77 26.23 15.39
N CYS A 167 -6.47 26.10 15.21
CA CYS A 167 -5.70 26.83 14.23
C CYS A 167 -5.58 25.99 12.96
N GLN A 168 -6.20 26.46 11.87
CA GLN A 168 -6.26 25.77 10.58
C GLN A 168 -5.14 26.21 9.64
N ALA A 169 -4.96 25.45 8.57
CA ALA A 169 -3.88 25.65 7.60
C ALA A 169 -3.91 26.98 6.84
N ASP A 170 -5.10 27.51 6.60
CA ASP A 170 -5.36 28.78 5.92
C ASP A 170 -5.17 30.02 6.82
N GLY A 171 -4.71 29.81 8.06
CA GLY A 171 -4.57 30.85 9.07
C GLY A 171 -5.87 31.19 9.80
N VAL A 172 -6.93 30.48 9.52
CA VAL A 172 -8.22 30.63 10.23
C VAL A 172 -8.09 30.04 11.63
N ILE A 173 -8.51 30.81 12.63
CA ILE A 173 -8.59 30.36 14.01
C ILE A 173 -10.07 30.29 14.40
N LYS A 174 -10.51 29.06 14.75
CA LYS A 174 -11.89 28.78 15.17
C LYS A 174 -11.93 28.49 16.67
N LYS A 175 -12.91 29.05 17.36
CA LYS A 175 -13.19 28.66 18.74
C LYS A 175 -13.89 27.30 18.74
N ILE A 176 -13.36 26.35 19.49
CA ILE A 176 -13.88 24.99 19.64
C ILE A 176 -14.12 24.66 21.10
N ARG A 177 -15.00 23.69 21.35
CA ARG A 177 -15.25 23.14 22.69
C ARG A 177 -15.05 21.62 22.68
N ILE A 178 -14.15 21.15 23.53
CA ILE A 178 -13.91 19.71 23.69
C ILE A 178 -15.07 19.09 24.47
N LYS A 179 -15.79 18.15 23.86
CA LYS A 179 -16.91 17.44 24.48
C LYS A 179 -16.46 16.22 25.25
N GLU A 180 -15.57 15.43 24.66
CA GLU A 180 -15.03 14.21 25.28
C GLU A 180 -13.53 14.10 24.96
N LEU A 181 -12.79 13.53 25.91
CA LEU A 181 -11.37 13.19 25.81
C LEU A 181 -11.17 11.71 26.13
N PHE A 182 -10.30 11.07 25.35
CA PHE A 182 -9.95 9.68 25.56
C PHE A 182 -8.43 9.50 25.56
N LEU A 183 -7.94 8.64 26.44
CA LEU A 183 -6.61 8.03 26.38
C LEU A 183 -6.70 6.65 25.74
N PHE A 184 -5.61 6.23 25.11
CA PHE A 184 -5.50 4.87 24.57
C PHE A 184 -5.08 3.91 25.67
N GLU A 185 -5.84 2.84 25.88
CA GLU A 185 -5.60 1.79 26.86
C GLU A 185 -5.77 0.41 26.20
N GLY A 186 -4.66 -0.28 25.97
CA GLY A 186 -4.64 -1.50 25.16
C GLY A 186 -5.14 -1.24 23.73
N LEU A 187 -6.10 -2.03 23.27
CA LEU A 187 -6.75 -1.86 21.95
C LEU A 187 -7.97 -0.92 21.98
N GLY A 188 -8.28 -0.36 23.13
CA GLY A 188 -9.45 0.48 23.34
C GLY A 188 -9.12 1.92 23.69
N ARG A 189 -10.18 2.67 24.05
CA ARG A 189 -10.11 4.04 24.51
C ARG A 189 -10.84 4.18 25.84
N LYS A 190 -10.24 4.92 26.76
CA LYS A 190 -10.80 5.21 28.06
C LYS A 190 -11.13 6.70 28.17
N ALA A 191 -12.37 7.02 28.46
CA ALA A 191 -12.80 8.39 28.67
C ALA A 191 -12.15 8.98 29.92
N VAL A 192 -11.61 10.20 29.79
CA VAL A 192 -10.93 10.93 30.86
C VAL A 192 -11.42 12.38 30.91
N LYS A 193 -11.24 13.03 32.04
CA LYS A 193 -11.61 14.45 32.21
C LYS A 193 -10.50 15.42 31.80
N SER A 194 -9.25 14.95 31.88
CA SER A 194 -8.06 15.74 31.56
C SER A 194 -7.00 14.83 30.93
N VAL A 195 -6.18 15.42 30.04
CA VAL A 195 -5.02 14.80 29.41
C VAL A 195 -3.83 15.70 29.59
N ARG A 196 -2.65 15.14 29.88
CA ARG A 196 -1.41 15.87 30.12
C ARG A 196 -0.50 15.88 28.90
N SER A 197 0.38 16.85 28.86
CA SER A 197 1.50 16.89 27.93
C SER A 197 2.28 15.55 27.92
N GLY A 198 2.64 15.08 26.74
CA GLY A 198 3.28 13.78 26.53
C GLY A 198 2.30 12.67 26.14
N ASP A 199 1.05 12.75 26.58
CA ASP A 199 0.04 11.73 26.30
C ASP A 199 -0.48 11.77 24.86
N LEU A 200 -0.81 10.59 24.34
CA LEU A 200 -1.60 10.42 23.13
C LEU A 200 -3.08 10.45 23.49
N CYS A 201 -3.84 11.30 22.83
CA CYS A 201 -5.26 11.43 23.11
C CYS A 201 -6.13 11.49 21.86
N ALA A 202 -7.40 11.16 22.06
CA ALA A 202 -8.45 11.34 21.07
C ALA A 202 -9.45 12.38 21.58
N VAL A 203 -9.77 13.37 20.74
CA VAL A 203 -10.59 14.51 21.03
C VAL A 203 -11.87 14.47 20.22
N VAL A 204 -13.02 14.62 20.88
CA VAL A 204 -14.36 14.60 20.28
C VAL A 204 -15.05 15.95 20.52
N GLY A 205 -15.86 16.37 19.54
CA GLY A 205 -16.62 17.62 19.59
C GLY A 205 -16.11 18.69 18.65
N LEU A 206 -15.08 18.38 17.85
CA LEU A 206 -14.56 19.27 16.84
C LEU A 206 -15.36 19.15 15.54
N THR A 207 -15.52 20.26 14.83
CA THR A 207 -16.08 20.33 13.47
C THR A 207 -15.04 20.93 12.53
N ASP A 208 -15.05 20.50 11.27
CA ASP A 208 -14.22 21.06 10.19
C ASP A 208 -12.73 21.16 10.54
N PHE A 209 -12.12 20.08 10.93
CA PHE A 209 -10.69 20.00 11.23
C PHE A 209 -9.98 19.02 10.31
N GLU A 210 -8.69 19.25 10.12
CA GLU A 210 -7.82 18.42 9.27
C GLU A 210 -6.57 17.96 10.01
N ILE A 211 -5.86 16.99 9.42
CA ILE A 211 -4.53 16.61 9.89
C ILE A 211 -3.58 17.77 9.68
N GLY A 212 -2.75 18.05 10.71
CA GLY A 212 -1.84 19.18 10.73
C GLY A 212 -2.40 20.41 11.43
N ASP A 213 -3.72 20.49 11.68
CA ASP A 213 -4.31 21.55 12.49
C ASP A 213 -3.81 21.47 13.94
N THR A 214 -3.76 22.62 14.60
CA THR A 214 -3.31 22.73 15.98
C THR A 214 -4.46 23.11 16.90
N ILE A 215 -4.67 22.32 17.96
CA ILE A 215 -5.49 22.73 19.11
C ILE A 215 -4.58 23.48 20.07
N ALA A 216 -4.92 24.74 20.35
CA ALA A 216 -4.11 25.63 21.15
C ALA A 216 -4.93 26.38 22.19
N ASP A 217 -4.25 27.14 23.03
CA ASP A 217 -4.88 28.04 24.01
C ASP A 217 -5.86 29.02 23.34
N LEU A 218 -6.90 29.42 24.09
CA LEU A 218 -7.94 30.29 23.56
C LEU A 218 -7.46 31.76 23.38
N GLU A 219 -6.67 32.22 24.33
CA GLU A 219 -6.23 33.64 24.38
C GLU A 219 -4.94 33.86 23.59
N ASN A 220 -4.01 32.91 23.65
CA ASN A 220 -2.71 32.98 22.99
C ASN A 220 -2.48 31.72 22.13
N PRO A 221 -3.15 31.59 20.96
CA PRO A 221 -3.01 30.43 20.10
C PRO A 221 -1.64 30.38 19.41
N GLU A 222 -0.85 29.40 19.75
CA GLU A 222 0.44 29.11 19.12
C GLU A 222 0.31 27.94 18.15
N VAL A 223 0.57 28.20 16.87
CA VAL A 223 0.43 27.21 15.79
C VAL A 223 1.70 26.38 15.65
N LEU A 224 1.55 25.07 15.57
CA LEU A 224 2.66 24.16 15.27
C LEU A 224 2.99 24.12 13.76
N PRO A 225 4.25 23.84 13.39
CA PRO A 225 4.61 23.60 11.99
C PRO A 225 3.72 22.54 11.38
N ARG A 226 3.17 22.85 10.21
CA ARG A 226 2.21 21.97 9.54
C ARG A 226 2.87 20.64 9.13
N ILE A 227 2.16 19.55 9.33
CA ILE A 227 2.53 18.25 8.76
C ILE A 227 2.06 18.25 7.31
N ALA A 228 2.99 18.08 6.37
CA ALA A 228 2.63 17.91 4.97
C ALA A 228 1.86 16.61 4.79
N VAL A 229 0.70 16.70 4.15
CA VAL A 229 -0.04 15.52 3.67
C VAL A 229 0.32 15.36 2.21
N ASP A 230 0.90 14.22 1.84
CA ASP A 230 1.25 13.96 0.45
C ASP A 230 0.00 14.00 -0.42
N GLU A 231 0.09 14.72 -1.52
CA GLU A 231 -0.99 14.78 -2.51
C GLU A 231 -1.13 13.45 -3.26
N PRO A 232 -2.35 13.12 -3.72
CA PRO A 232 -2.53 11.99 -4.61
C PRO A 232 -1.67 12.11 -5.86
N THR A 233 -1.07 11.01 -6.29
CA THR A 233 -0.29 10.90 -7.52
C THR A 233 -0.98 10.09 -8.60
N MET A 234 -1.99 9.31 -8.23
CA MET A 234 -2.72 8.40 -9.11
C MET A 234 -4.23 8.57 -8.97
N SER A 235 -4.95 8.24 -10.04
CA SER A 235 -6.40 8.13 -10.05
C SER A 235 -6.83 6.82 -10.67
N MET A 236 -8.02 6.36 -10.29
CA MET A 236 -8.65 5.17 -10.85
C MET A 236 -10.16 5.36 -10.91
N LEU A 237 -10.76 4.89 -12.00
CA LEU A 237 -12.21 4.87 -12.14
C LEU A 237 -12.78 3.70 -11.35
N PHE A 238 -13.74 3.98 -10.47
CA PHE A 238 -14.57 2.99 -9.78
C PHE A 238 -15.99 3.07 -10.34
N THR A 239 -16.59 1.93 -10.66
CA THR A 239 -17.96 1.86 -11.17
C THR A 239 -18.68 0.63 -10.65
N ILE A 240 -20.00 0.63 -10.73
CA ILE A 240 -20.77 -0.57 -10.42
C ILE A 240 -20.42 -1.72 -11.36
N ASN A 241 -20.52 -2.94 -10.87
CA ASN A 241 -20.41 -4.11 -11.74
C ASN A 241 -21.64 -4.20 -12.66
N ASN A 242 -21.42 -4.18 -13.96
CA ASN A 242 -22.46 -4.36 -14.98
C ASN A 242 -22.19 -5.59 -15.87
N SER A 243 -21.41 -6.55 -15.34
CA SER A 243 -21.13 -7.82 -16.02
C SER A 243 -22.37 -8.73 -16.02
N PRO A 244 -22.41 -9.78 -16.85
CA PRO A 244 -23.46 -10.81 -16.78
C PRO A 244 -23.52 -11.56 -15.44
N PHE A 245 -22.48 -11.43 -14.60
CA PHE A 245 -22.44 -12.04 -13.26
C PHE A 245 -22.76 -11.05 -12.12
N PHE A 246 -23.24 -9.86 -12.46
CA PHE A 246 -23.70 -8.87 -11.50
C PHE A 246 -24.60 -9.45 -10.41
N GLY A 247 -24.29 -9.15 -9.15
CA GLY A 247 -25.08 -9.51 -7.98
C GLY A 247 -25.06 -11.01 -7.61
N LYS A 248 -24.20 -11.83 -8.23
CA LYS A 248 -24.12 -13.27 -7.89
C LYS A 248 -23.27 -13.52 -6.64
N GLU A 249 -22.28 -12.68 -6.36
CA GLU A 249 -21.27 -12.90 -5.31
C GLU A 249 -21.28 -11.78 -4.26
N GLY A 250 -21.57 -10.54 -4.65
CA GLY A 250 -21.58 -9.39 -3.77
C GLY A 250 -22.93 -9.10 -3.13
N LYS A 251 -22.91 -8.51 -1.93
CA LYS A 251 -24.08 -8.03 -1.21
C LYS A 251 -24.38 -6.57 -1.52
N PHE A 252 -23.34 -5.75 -1.66
CA PHE A 252 -23.42 -4.31 -1.91
C PHE A 252 -23.02 -4.03 -3.36
N VAL A 253 -24.01 -3.85 -4.23
CA VAL A 253 -23.82 -3.84 -5.69
C VAL A 253 -24.34 -2.56 -6.38
N THR A 254 -25.01 -1.66 -5.65
CA THR A 254 -25.62 -0.45 -6.23
C THR A 254 -24.69 0.76 -6.18
N SER A 255 -24.93 1.74 -7.09
CA SER A 255 -24.19 3.02 -7.10
C SER A 255 -24.26 3.75 -5.76
N ARG A 256 -25.42 3.73 -5.09
CA ARG A 256 -25.58 4.31 -3.76
C ARG A 256 -24.66 3.63 -2.71
N HIS A 257 -24.62 2.30 -2.69
CA HIS A 257 -23.72 1.59 -1.77
C HIS A 257 -22.26 1.95 -2.02
N LEU A 258 -21.86 1.99 -3.30
CA LEU A 258 -20.50 2.34 -3.70
C LEU A 258 -20.17 3.79 -3.29
N ARG A 259 -21.07 4.73 -3.61
CA ARG A 259 -20.95 6.15 -3.24
C ARG A 259 -20.77 6.33 -1.74
N ASP A 260 -21.72 5.84 -0.96
CA ASP A 260 -21.72 6.02 0.50
C ASP A 260 -20.45 5.42 1.13
N ARG A 261 -19.96 4.30 0.60
CA ARG A 261 -18.74 3.66 1.09
C ARG A 261 -17.49 4.46 0.74
N LEU A 262 -17.37 4.95 -0.51
CA LEU A 262 -16.21 5.73 -0.95
C LEU A 262 -16.12 7.06 -0.20
N PHE A 263 -17.23 7.81 -0.07
CA PHE A 263 -17.24 9.07 0.68
C PHE A 263 -16.97 8.86 2.18
N LYS A 264 -17.45 7.77 2.77
CA LYS A 264 -17.10 7.42 4.15
C LYS A 264 -15.60 7.14 4.33
N GLU A 265 -14.93 6.61 3.31
CA GLU A 265 -13.48 6.42 3.38
C GLU A 265 -12.72 7.73 3.40
N THR A 266 -13.17 8.75 2.67
CA THR A 266 -12.51 10.07 2.67
C THR A 266 -12.61 10.78 4.03
N GLU A 267 -13.59 10.42 4.87
CA GLU A 267 -13.68 10.96 6.24
C GLU A 267 -12.56 10.46 7.15
N LYS A 268 -11.97 9.28 6.84
CA LYS A 268 -10.90 8.64 7.61
C LYS A 268 -9.53 8.82 6.98
N ASN A 269 -9.49 8.84 5.66
CA ASN A 269 -8.26 8.82 4.87
C ASN A 269 -8.15 10.08 4.01
N LEU A 270 -7.45 11.09 4.52
CA LEU A 270 -7.26 12.37 3.82
C LEU A 270 -6.36 12.28 2.58
N ALA A 271 -5.61 11.20 2.42
CA ALA A 271 -4.82 10.95 1.22
C ALA A 271 -5.68 10.41 0.06
N LEU A 272 -6.93 10.07 0.36
CA LEU A 272 -7.90 9.63 -0.62
C LEU A 272 -8.84 10.79 -0.97
N ARG A 273 -9.03 11.03 -2.26
CA ARG A 273 -10.03 11.96 -2.78
C ARG A 273 -10.98 11.22 -3.69
N VAL A 274 -12.26 11.53 -3.61
CA VAL A 274 -13.31 10.94 -4.44
C VAL A 274 -14.07 12.05 -5.13
N GLU A 275 -14.22 11.92 -6.43
CA GLU A 275 -15.02 12.84 -7.26
C GLU A 275 -16.08 12.05 -8.03
N GLU A 276 -17.28 12.58 -8.03
CA GLU A 276 -18.35 12.08 -8.89
C GLU A 276 -18.05 12.46 -10.35
N THR A 277 -18.39 11.58 -11.28
CA THR A 277 -18.31 11.88 -12.71
C THR A 277 -19.67 12.36 -13.23
N ASP A 278 -19.74 12.68 -14.51
CA ASP A 278 -21.01 13.05 -15.18
C ASP A 278 -22.07 11.93 -15.16
N THR A 279 -21.69 10.73 -14.75
CA THR A 279 -22.57 9.56 -14.63
C THR A 279 -22.64 9.12 -13.17
N GLU A 280 -23.87 8.92 -12.65
CA GLU A 280 -24.14 8.60 -11.24
C GLU A 280 -23.58 7.26 -10.74
N ASP A 281 -23.07 6.41 -11.63
CA ASP A 281 -22.53 5.08 -11.35
C ASP A 281 -21.01 5.00 -11.41
N LYS A 282 -20.33 6.14 -11.64
CA LYS A 282 -18.87 6.22 -11.80
C LYS A 282 -18.24 7.27 -10.90
N PHE A 283 -17.12 6.91 -10.29
CA PHE A 283 -16.37 7.74 -9.34
C PHE A 283 -14.90 7.74 -9.71
N ASN A 284 -14.28 8.91 -9.78
CA ASN A 284 -12.84 9.03 -9.84
C ASN A 284 -12.29 9.00 -8.41
N VAL A 285 -11.48 8.00 -8.13
CA VAL A 285 -10.82 7.83 -6.83
C VAL A 285 -9.35 8.10 -6.98
N TYR A 286 -8.84 9.06 -6.20
CA TYR A 286 -7.47 9.52 -6.22
C TYR A 286 -6.74 8.99 -5.00
N GLY A 287 -5.53 8.48 -5.18
CA GLY A 287 -4.68 7.94 -4.12
C GLY A 287 -3.20 8.19 -4.37
N ARG A 288 -2.36 7.86 -3.40
CA ARG A 288 -0.90 8.07 -3.49
C ARG A 288 -0.20 7.09 -4.42
N GLY A 289 -0.76 5.89 -4.58
CA GLY A 289 -0.17 4.83 -5.40
C GLY A 289 -1.12 3.67 -5.60
N ILE A 290 -0.67 2.65 -6.36
CA ILE A 290 -1.48 1.46 -6.66
C ILE A 290 -1.82 0.69 -5.39
N LEU A 291 -0.86 0.52 -4.48
CA LEU A 291 -1.10 -0.21 -3.24
C LEU A 291 -2.14 0.47 -2.36
N HIS A 292 -2.13 1.80 -2.28
CA HIS A 292 -3.14 2.53 -1.53
C HIS A 292 -4.57 2.27 -2.06
N LEU A 293 -4.73 2.27 -3.39
CA LEU A 293 -6.00 1.96 -4.04
C LEU A 293 -6.36 0.47 -3.91
N SER A 294 -5.38 -0.44 -3.98
CA SER A 294 -5.63 -1.88 -3.83
C SER A 294 -6.09 -2.25 -2.41
N VAL A 295 -5.53 -1.62 -1.38
CA VAL A 295 -5.98 -1.80 0.01
C VAL A 295 -7.43 -1.39 0.19
N LEU A 296 -7.85 -0.26 -0.41
CA LEU A 296 -9.26 0.15 -0.41
C LEU A 296 -10.14 -0.89 -1.10
N ILE A 297 -9.78 -1.33 -2.29
CA ILE A 297 -10.53 -2.33 -3.06
C ILE A 297 -10.63 -3.65 -2.31
N GLU A 298 -9.52 -4.13 -1.74
CA GLU A 298 -9.51 -5.39 -0.99
C GLU A 298 -10.35 -5.29 0.30
N THR A 299 -10.33 -4.14 0.97
CA THR A 299 -11.19 -3.88 2.13
C THR A 299 -12.66 -3.92 1.74
N MET A 300 -13.03 -3.28 0.63
CA MET A 300 -14.40 -3.32 0.11
C MET A 300 -14.81 -4.74 -0.30
N ARG A 301 -13.91 -5.51 -0.89
CA ARG A 301 -14.11 -6.93 -1.22
C ARG A 301 -14.48 -7.75 0.02
N ARG A 302 -13.73 -7.59 1.11
CA ARG A 302 -13.98 -8.26 2.40
C ARG A 302 -15.28 -7.80 3.07
N GLU A 303 -15.69 -6.57 2.80
CA GLU A 303 -16.98 -6.02 3.23
C GLU A 303 -18.15 -6.48 2.34
N LEU A 304 -17.92 -7.39 1.39
CA LEU A 304 -18.90 -7.96 0.44
C LEU A 304 -19.42 -6.97 -0.62
N TYR A 305 -18.59 -6.00 -0.99
CA TYR A 305 -18.89 -5.15 -2.16
C TYR A 305 -18.51 -5.86 -3.46
N GLU A 306 -19.28 -5.54 -4.50
CA GLU A 306 -19.02 -5.94 -5.88
C GLU A 306 -18.96 -4.69 -6.74
N LEU A 307 -17.85 -4.50 -7.45
CA LEU A 307 -17.56 -3.30 -8.24
C LEU A 307 -16.67 -3.63 -9.44
N GLN A 308 -16.50 -2.65 -10.31
CA GLN A 308 -15.49 -2.68 -11.37
C GLN A 308 -14.55 -1.49 -11.22
N VAL A 309 -13.30 -1.70 -11.58
CA VAL A 309 -12.31 -0.62 -11.62
C VAL A 309 -11.64 -0.54 -12.99
N GLY A 310 -11.32 0.68 -13.39
CA GLY A 310 -10.57 0.95 -14.61
C GLY A 310 -9.06 0.87 -14.37
N LYS A 311 -8.28 1.04 -15.43
CA LYS A 311 -6.82 1.09 -15.34
C LYS A 311 -6.37 2.27 -14.49
N PRO A 312 -5.42 2.09 -13.56
CA PRO A 312 -4.80 3.18 -12.83
C PRO A 312 -4.14 4.20 -13.79
N GLN A 313 -4.39 5.47 -13.55
CA GLN A 313 -3.83 6.58 -14.31
C GLN A 313 -3.03 7.50 -13.39
N VAL A 314 -1.88 7.94 -13.85
CA VAL A 314 -1.04 8.89 -13.13
C VAL A 314 -1.56 10.31 -13.35
N LEU A 315 -1.59 11.11 -12.28
CA LEU A 315 -2.06 12.49 -12.33
C LEU A 315 -1.01 13.37 -13.01
N ILE A 316 -1.45 14.05 -14.04
CA ILE A 316 -0.63 15.04 -14.75
C ILE A 316 -1.10 16.42 -14.34
N LYS A 317 -0.17 17.28 -13.91
CA LYS A 317 -0.41 18.65 -13.49
C LYS A 317 0.24 19.62 -14.47
N GLU A 318 -0.32 20.80 -14.60
CA GLU A 318 0.31 21.92 -15.26
C GLU A 318 0.96 22.83 -14.21
N ILE A 319 2.28 22.94 -14.23
CA ILE A 319 3.07 23.74 -13.31
C ILE A 319 3.83 24.77 -14.18
N ASP A 320 3.60 26.05 -13.94
CA ASP A 320 4.19 27.16 -14.71
C ASP A 320 4.01 27.03 -16.24
N GLY A 321 2.84 26.53 -16.68
CA GLY A 321 2.53 26.31 -18.09
C GLY A 321 3.20 25.08 -18.71
N VAL A 322 3.88 24.25 -17.92
CA VAL A 322 4.52 23.01 -18.33
C VAL A 322 3.74 21.80 -17.82
N LYS A 323 3.47 20.86 -18.72
CA LYS A 323 2.86 19.57 -18.39
C LYS A 323 3.85 18.75 -17.55
N CYS A 324 3.54 18.51 -16.29
CA CYS A 324 4.37 17.78 -15.34
C CYS A 324 3.72 16.46 -14.91
N GLU A 325 4.55 15.46 -14.67
CA GLU A 325 4.16 14.15 -14.16
C GLU A 325 4.91 13.82 -12.86
N PRO A 326 4.37 12.98 -11.97
CA PRO A 326 5.06 12.56 -10.76
C PRO A 326 6.26 11.67 -11.12
N ILE A 327 7.38 11.97 -10.48
CA ILE A 327 8.64 11.22 -10.58
C ILE A 327 8.87 10.52 -9.25
N GLU A 328 9.32 9.28 -9.32
CA GLU A 328 9.67 8.47 -8.16
C GLU A 328 11.16 8.14 -8.14
N SER A 329 11.71 8.06 -6.94
CA SER A 329 12.99 7.42 -6.68
C SER A 329 12.75 5.92 -6.62
N LEU A 330 13.33 5.17 -7.55
CA LEU A 330 13.27 3.72 -7.64
C LEU A 330 14.62 3.14 -7.24
N VAL A 331 14.62 2.27 -6.24
CA VAL A 331 15.81 1.55 -5.76
C VAL A 331 15.66 0.08 -6.08
N ILE A 332 16.69 -0.51 -6.68
CA ILE A 332 16.74 -1.92 -7.04
C ILE A 332 18.05 -2.52 -6.57
N ASP A 333 17.96 -3.51 -5.70
CA ASP A 333 19.09 -4.35 -5.32
C ASP A 333 18.98 -5.68 -6.07
N THR A 334 20.01 -6.03 -6.86
CA THR A 334 20.02 -7.22 -7.71
C THR A 334 21.41 -7.81 -7.84
N PRO A 335 21.59 -9.15 -7.99
CA PRO A 335 22.89 -9.72 -8.33
C PRO A 335 23.50 -9.06 -9.57
N GLU A 336 24.83 -8.89 -9.57
CA GLU A 336 25.57 -8.18 -10.63
C GLU A 336 25.24 -8.71 -12.04
N GLU A 337 25.07 -10.02 -12.18
CA GLU A 337 24.77 -10.69 -13.46
C GLU A 337 23.47 -10.21 -14.14
N TYR A 338 22.51 -9.67 -13.36
CA TYR A 338 21.23 -9.16 -13.86
C TYR A 338 21.20 -7.65 -14.02
N SER A 339 22.17 -6.92 -13.47
CA SER A 339 22.19 -5.45 -13.38
C SER A 339 22.02 -4.77 -14.76
N GLY A 340 22.73 -5.27 -15.78
CA GLY A 340 22.64 -4.73 -17.14
C GLY A 340 21.23 -4.81 -17.74
N LYS A 341 20.55 -5.96 -17.58
CA LYS A 341 19.16 -6.15 -18.06
C LYS A 341 18.15 -5.32 -17.28
N VAL A 342 18.38 -5.17 -15.96
CA VAL A 342 17.56 -4.31 -15.10
C VAL A 342 17.67 -2.86 -15.53
N ILE A 343 18.90 -2.35 -15.75
CA ILE A 343 19.14 -0.98 -16.22
C ILE A 343 18.46 -0.74 -17.58
N GLU A 344 18.59 -1.67 -18.52
CA GLU A 344 17.95 -1.59 -19.83
C GLU A 344 16.43 -1.47 -19.70
N LEU A 345 15.81 -2.35 -18.90
CA LEU A 345 14.36 -2.38 -18.70
C LEU A 345 13.82 -1.09 -18.07
N VAL A 346 14.51 -0.56 -17.04
CA VAL A 346 14.13 0.69 -16.38
C VAL A 346 14.32 1.90 -17.32
N THR A 347 15.40 1.92 -18.10
CA THR A 347 15.68 2.98 -19.06
C THR A 347 14.65 3.02 -20.19
N GLN A 348 14.18 1.87 -20.70
CA GLN A 348 13.10 1.79 -21.68
C GLN A 348 11.81 2.43 -21.15
N ARG A 349 11.61 2.44 -19.85
CA ARG A 349 10.48 3.09 -19.15
C ARG A 349 10.77 4.52 -18.68
N LYS A 350 11.78 5.17 -19.30
CA LYS A 350 12.20 6.56 -19.01
C LYS A 350 12.80 6.76 -17.62
N GLY A 351 13.25 5.68 -16.97
CA GLY A 351 14.05 5.77 -15.76
C GLY A 351 15.47 6.25 -16.05
N MET A 352 16.00 7.10 -15.20
CA MET A 352 17.35 7.66 -15.31
C MET A 352 18.17 7.15 -14.13
N LEU A 353 19.24 6.40 -14.40
CA LEU A 353 20.15 5.91 -13.39
C LEU A 353 20.88 7.08 -12.70
N LYS A 354 20.89 7.11 -11.39
CA LYS A 354 21.56 8.12 -10.54
C LYS A 354 22.75 7.52 -9.81
N VAL A 355 22.56 6.35 -9.20
CA VAL A 355 23.57 5.67 -8.39
C VAL A 355 23.69 4.22 -8.85
N MET A 356 24.93 3.74 -8.90
CA MET A 356 25.26 2.34 -9.15
C MET A 356 26.46 1.99 -8.28
N GLU A 357 26.22 1.19 -7.24
CA GLU A 357 27.24 0.83 -6.26
C GLU A 357 27.17 -0.66 -5.92
N PRO A 358 28.34 -1.35 -5.79
CA PRO A 358 28.36 -2.71 -5.29
C PRO A 358 28.09 -2.71 -3.77
N LYS A 359 27.19 -3.58 -3.30
CA LYS A 359 26.89 -3.82 -1.89
C LYS A 359 27.00 -5.31 -1.58
N GLY A 360 28.17 -5.76 -1.12
CA GLY A 360 28.43 -7.19 -0.94
C GLY A 360 28.21 -7.96 -2.25
N ASP A 361 27.29 -8.93 -2.24
CA ASP A 361 27.00 -9.79 -3.40
C ASP A 361 25.95 -9.20 -4.37
N VAL A 362 25.43 -8.01 -4.09
CA VAL A 362 24.41 -7.35 -4.91
C VAL A 362 24.89 -5.99 -5.43
N GLN A 363 24.34 -5.62 -6.59
CA GLN A 363 24.48 -4.29 -7.18
C GLN A 363 23.29 -3.43 -6.73
N HIS A 364 23.58 -2.33 -6.06
CA HIS A 364 22.61 -1.31 -5.68
C HIS A 364 22.43 -0.30 -6.81
N LEU A 365 21.19 -0.09 -7.25
CA LEU A 365 20.84 0.78 -8.37
C LEU A 365 19.76 1.76 -7.92
N GLU A 366 20.02 3.07 -8.08
CA GLU A 366 19.01 4.09 -7.82
C GLU A 366 18.64 4.82 -9.12
N PHE A 367 17.34 4.98 -9.35
CA PHE A 367 16.81 5.66 -10.54
C PHE A 367 15.80 6.74 -10.17
N GLU A 368 15.68 7.75 -11.02
CA GLU A 368 14.51 8.62 -11.11
C GLU A 368 13.63 8.19 -12.28
N ILE A 369 12.41 7.76 -12.02
CA ILE A 369 11.50 7.21 -13.01
C ILE A 369 10.11 7.88 -12.90
N PRO A 370 9.42 8.16 -14.03
CA PRO A 370 8.00 8.54 -13.97
C PRO A 370 7.15 7.46 -13.30
N SER A 371 6.21 7.83 -12.42
CA SER A 371 5.33 6.87 -11.72
C SER A 371 4.60 5.93 -12.67
N ARG A 372 4.21 6.41 -13.88
CA ARG A 372 3.62 5.54 -14.91
C ARG A 372 4.59 4.49 -15.47
N GLY A 373 5.90 4.70 -15.34
CA GLY A 373 6.94 3.72 -15.72
C GLY A 373 7.06 2.57 -14.73
N ILE A 374 6.61 2.75 -13.50
CA ILE A 374 6.63 1.72 -12.45
C ILE A 374 5.47 0.74 -12.61
N ILE A 375 4.34 1.19 -13.16
CA ILE A 375 3.17 0.33 -13.38
C ILE A 375 3.55 -0.89 -14.22
N GLY A 376 3.41 -2.10 -13.64
CA GLY A 376 3.79 -3.37 -14.25
C GLY A 376 5.31 -3.61 -14.38
N LEU A 377 6.16 -2.75 -13.83
CA LEU A 377 7.62 -2.92 -13.87
C LEU A 377 8.09 -4.05 -12.95
N ARG A 378 7.49 -4.19 -11.76
CA ARG A 378 7.91 -5.15 -10.74
C ARG A 378 7.98 -6.59 -11.27
N ASN A 379 6.93 -7.04 -11.93
CA ASN A 379 6.86 -8.41 -12.47
C ASN A 379 7.91 -8.65 -13.55
N ASN A 380 8.17 -7.63 -14.39
CA ASN A 380 9.20 -7.71 -15.41
C ASN A 380 10.60 -7.78 -14.78
N LEU A 381 10.87 -6.99 -13.74
CA LEU A 381 12.13 -7.01 -13.00
C LEU A 381 12.36 -8.35 -12.31
N LEU A 382 11.35 -8.90 -11.62
CA LEU A 382 11.42 -10.23 -11.01
C LEU A 382 11.68 -11.33 -12.05
N THR A 383 11.05 -11.24 -13.22
CA THR A 383 11.28 -12.20 -14.32
C THR A 383 12.71 -12.13 -14.84
N VAL A 384 13.23 -10.93 -15.07
CA VAL A 384 14.58 -10.71 -15.62
C VAL A 384 15.66 -11.09 -14.62
N SER A 385 15.41 -10.89 -13.32
CA SER A 385 16.34 -11.23 -12.23
C SER A 385 16.14 -12.63 -11.65
N SER A 386 15.30 -13.46 -12.26
CA SER A 386 14.94 -14.80 -11.75
C SER A 386 14.42 -14.78 -10.30
N GLY A 387 13.72 -13.70 -9.92
CA GLY A 387 13.16 -13.50 -8.59
C GLY A 387 14.12 -12.86 -7.57
N ASN A 388 15.36 -12.57 -7.95
CA ASN A 388 16.40 -12.10 -7.01
C ASN A 388 16.46 -10.57 -6.84
N ALA A 389 15.66 -9.79 -7.58
CA ALA A 389 15.64 -8.34 -7.40
C ALA A 389 14.74 -7.91 -6.23
N VAL A 390 15.27 -7.04 -5.38
CA VAL A 390 14.51 -6.31 -4.36
C VAL A 390 14.23 -4.91 -4.89
N ILE A 391 12.95 -4.51 -4.87
CA ILE A 391 12.48 -3.31 -5.56
C ILE A 391 11.70 -2.44 -4.57
N THR A 392 12.12 -1.19 -4.45
CA THR A 392 11.44 -0.16 -3.66
C THR A 392 11.31 1.12 -4.47
N HIS A 393 10.23 1.85 -4.28
CA HIS A 393 10.05 3.14 -4.90
C HIS A 393 9.31 4.10 -3.96
N ARG A 394 9.53 5.40 -4.16
CA ARG A 394 8.86 6.46 -3.40
C ARG A 394 8.66 7.69 -4.27
N PHE A 395 7.59 8.43 -4.03
CA PHE A 395 7.38 9.73 -4.65
C PHE A 395 8.54 10.70 -4.31
N LEU A 396 9.04 11.40 -5.32
CA LEU A 396 10.12 12.37 -5.18
C LEU A 396 9.61 13.79 -5.45
N THR A 397 9.08 14.04 -6.65
CA THR A 397 8.64 15.38 -7.08
C THR A 397 7.76 15.30 -8.32
N PHE A 398 7.22 16.43 -8.76
CA PHE A 398 6.68 16.59 -10.11
C PHE A 398 7.74 17.19 -11.03
N ALA A 399 7.90 16.62 -12.22
CA ALA A 399 8.82 17.12 -13.24
C ALA A 399 8.19 17.06 -14.65
N PRO A 400 8.77 17.76 -15.64
CA PRO A 400 8.23 17.77 -16.98
C PRO A 400 8.02 16.39 -17.58
N TYR A 401 6.92 16.23 -18.32
CA TYR A 401 6.51 14.97 -18.92
C TYR A 401 7.59 14.39 -19.86
N LYS A 402 8.02 13.14 -19.59
CA LYS A 402 9.16 12.49 -20.29
C LYS A 402 8.79 11.75 -21.59
N GLY A 403 7.61 12.01 -22.16
CA GLY A 403 7.16 11.40 -23.41
C GLY A 403 6.54 10.00 -23.22
N GLU A 404 6.19 9.32 -24.30
CA GLU A 404 5.51 8.02 -24.27
C GLU A 404 6.37 6.92 -23.65
N ILE A 405 5.72 6.04 -22.88
CA ILE A 405 6.31 4.82 -22.31
C ILE A 405 5.62 3.61 -22.94
N PRO A 406 6.37 2.59 -23.39
CA PRO A 406 5.78 1.37 -23.90
C PRO A 406 4.87 0.72 -22.83
N THR A 407 3.61 0.50 -23.18
CA THR A 407 2.66 -0.26 -22.39
C THR A 407 2.55 -1.69 -22.90
N ARG A 408 1.70 -2.51 -22.29
CA ARG A 408 1.40 -3.87 -22.75
C ARG A 408 0.97 -3.86 -24.22
N ASN A 409 1.76 -4.48 -25.10
CA ASN A 409 1.48 -4.53 -26.56
C ASN A 409 0.60 -5.73 -26.92
N LYS A 410 0.64 -6.83 -26.15
CA LYS A 410 -0.10 -8.05 -26.46
C LYS A 410 -1.61 -7.89 -26.31
N GLY A 411 -2.35 -8.49 -27.24
CA GLY A 411 -3.81 -8.53 -27.22
C GLY A 411 -4.39 -9.42 -26.13
N SER A 412 -5.70 -9.43 -26.04
CA SER A 412 -6.48 -10.24 -25.11
C SER A 412 -7.21 -11.37 -25.85
N LEU A 413 -7.27 -12.56 -25.23
CA LEU A 413 -8.21 -13.61 -25.63
C LEU A 413 -9.56 -13.31 -24.97
N VAL A 414 -10.58 -13.01 -25.77
CA VAL A 414 -11.88 -12.54 -25.29
C VAL A 414 -12.98 -13.57 -25.55
N SER A 415 -13.78 -13.87 -24.54
CA SER A 415 -14.89 -14.82 -24.71
C SER A 415 -15.95 -14.29 -25.65
N MET A 416 -16.33 -15.09 -26.64
CA MET A 416 -17.47 -14.82 -27.53
C MET A 416 -18.80 -15.33 -26.97
N VAL A 417 -18.76 -16.16 -25.95
CA VAL A 417 -19.88 -16.97 -25.46
C VAL A 417 -19.95 -16.98 -23.95
N GLU A 418 -21.10 -17.34 -23.41
CA GLU A 418 -21.33 -17.58 -21.99
C GLU A 418 -21.44 -19.09 -21.74
N GLY A 419 -20.86 -19.58 -20.63
CA GLY A 419 -20.95 -20.99 -20.21
C GLY A 419 -19.70 -21.46 -19.48
N GLN A 420 -19.58 -22.77 -19.32
CA GLN A 420 -18.46 -23.40 -18.61
C GLN A 420 -17.29 -23.69 -19.57
N ALA A 421 -16.09 -23.31 -19.20
CA ALA A 421 -14.88 -23.58 -19.95
C ALA A 421 -14.57 -25.10 -19.96
N LEU A 422 -14.27 -25.64 -21.15
CA LEU A 422 -14.01 -27.07 -21.36
C LEU A 422 -12.54 -27.31 -21.67
N ALA A 423 -11.96 -28.37 -21.08
CA ALA A 423 -10.57 -28.75 -21.29
C ALA A 423 -10.22 -28.90 -22.77
N PHE A 424 -11.09 -29.52 -23.57
CA PHE A 424 -10.88 -29.72 -25.00
C PHE A 424 -10.79 -28.41 -25.80
N ALA A 425 -11.57 -27.38 -25.42
CA ALA A 425 -11.53 -26.10 -26.11
C ALA A 425 -10.27 -25.31 -25.71
N LEU A 426 -9.89 -25.32 -24.44
CA LEU A 426 -8.68 -24.67 -23.93
C LEU A 426 -7.42 -25.30 -24.54
N ASP A 427 -7.34 -26.64 -24.63
CA ASP A 427 -6.22 -27.35 -25.24
C ASP A 427 -5.98 -26.93 -26.70
N ARG A 428 -7.04 -26.77 -27.48
CA ARG A 428 -6.94 -26.31 -28.87
C ARG A 428 -6.56 -24.83 -29.03
N LEU A 429 -6.75 -24.07 -28.01
CA LEU A 429 -6.51 -22.62 -28.03
C LEU A 429 -5.20 -22.22 -27.36
N GLN A 430 -4.50 -23.12 -26.63
CA GLN A 430 -3.29 -22.78 -25.89
C GLN A 430 -2.12 -22.29 -26.78
N ASP A 431 -2.08 -22.67 -28.07
CA ASP A 431 -1.12 -22.10 -29.02
C ASP A 431 -1.39 -20.62 -29.36
N ARG A 432 -2.58 -20.12 -29.04
CA ARG A 432 -2.98 -18.71 -29.29
C ARG A 432 -2.60 -17.79 -28.17
N GLY A 433 -2.33 -18.32 -26.96
CA GLY A 433 -1.99 -17.50 -25.81
C GLY A 433 -1.99 -18.24 -24.49
N LYS A 434 -1.81 -17.48 -23.42
CA LYS A 434 -1.81 -17.98 -22.04
C LYS A 434 -3.15 -17.67 -21.39
N PHE A 435 -3.76 -18.64 -20.73
CA PHE A 435 -5.08 -18.49 -20.13
C PHE A 435 -5.04 -18.05 -18.66
N PHE A 436 -6.08 -17.32 -18.25
CA PHE A 436 -6.37 -16.93 -16.87
C PHE A 436 -7.51 -17.77 -16.27
N VAL A 437 -8.07 -18.66 -17.05
CA VAL A 437 -9.18 -19.57 -16.70
C VAL A 437 -8.75 -21.02 -16.88
N GLU A 438 -9.41 -21.92 -16.15
CA GLU A 438 -9.20 -23.36 -16.21
C GLU A 438 -10.50 -24.10 -16.56
N PRO A 439 -10.42 -25.40 -16.89
CA PRO A 439 -11.62 -26.20 -17.12
C PRO A 439 -12.54 -26.19 -15.91
N GLY A 440 -13.82 -25.92 -16.13
CA GLY A 440 -14.81 -25.79 -15.06
C GLY A 440 -15.22 -24.37 -14.73
N ASP A 441 -14.34 -23.39 -15.02
CA ASP A 441 -14.63 -21.99 -14.74
C ASP A 441 -15.83 -21.50 -15.57
N GLN A 442 -16.73 -20.77 -14.93
CA GLN A 442 -17.83 -20.06 -15.62
C GLN A 442 -17.30 -18.80 -16.28
N VAL A 443 -17.59 -18.62 -17.53
CA VAL A 443 -17.19 -17.47 -18.33
C VAL A 443 -18.38 -16.80 -18.99
N TYR A 444 -18.25 -15.52 -19.32
CA TYR A 444 -19.27 -14.77 -20.02
C TYR A 444 -18.72 -14.02 -21.24
N LYS A 445 -19.60 -13.63 -22.13
CA LYS A 445 -19.27 -12.87 -23.34
C LYS A 445 -18.61 -11.53 -23.01
N GLY A 446 -17.44 -11.27 -23.59
CA GLY A 446 -16.65 -10.05 -23.32
C GLY A 446 -15.65 -10.18 -22.16
N GLN A 447 -15.63 -11.30 -21.43
CA GLN A 447 -14.61 -11.58 -20.43
C GLN A 447 -13.26 -11.82 -21.10
N VAL A 448 -12.20 -11.27 -20.54
CA VAL A 448 -10.82 -11.54 -20.95
C VAL A 448 -10.37 -12.85 -20.30
N LEU A 449 -10.13 -13.84 -21.12
CA LEU A 449 -9.80 -15.21 -20.70
C LEU A 449 -8.30 -15.50 -20.70
N GLY A 450 -7.50 -14.61 -21.30
CA GLY A 450 -6.06 -14.82 -21.42
C GLY A 450 -5.35 -13.73 -22.21
N GLU A 451 -4.03 -13.86 -22.29
CA GLU A 451 -3.15 -13.03 -23.11
C GLU A 451 -2.97 -13.67 -24.48
N HIS A 452 -3.22 -12.91 -25.55
CA HIS A 452 -2.97 -13.36 -26.92
C HIS A 452 -1.46 -13.28 -27.24
N THR A 453 -0.96 -14.18 -28.06
CA THR A 453 0.45 -14.15 -28.51
C THR A 453 0.75 -12.97 -29.44
N ARG A 454 -0.26 -12.37 -30.07
CA ARG A 454 -0.16 -11.22 -30.99
C ARG A 454 -0.71 -9.95 -30.35
N ASP A 455 -0.52 -8.83 -31.00
CA ASP A 455 -0.89 -7.50 -30.47
C ASP A 455 -2.40 -7.21 -30.54
N ASN A 456 -3.14 -7.92 -31.39
CA ASN A 456 -4.58 -7.76 -31.56
C ASN A 456 -5.38 -8.66 -30.61
N ASP A 457 -6.55 -8.22 -30.22
CA ASP A 457 -7.49 -9.05 -29.47
C ASP A 457 -8.08 -10.16 -30.36
N LEU A 458 -8.34 -11.32 -29.76
CA LEU A 458 -8.88 -12.48 -30.42
C LEU A 458 -10.12 -13.00 -29.70
N GLY A 459 -11.25 -13.04 -30.40
CA GLY A 459 -12.47 -13.69 -29.91
C GLY A 459 -12.31 -15.23 -29.91
N VAL A 460 -12.57 -15.85 -28.77
CA VAL A 460 -12.43 -17.29 -28.59
C VAL A 460 -13.69 -17.91 -28.01
N ASN A 461 -13.91 -19.19 -28.35
CA ASN A 461 -15.00 -20.00 -27.81
C ASN A 461 -14.43 -21.16 -26.99
N VAL A 462 -14.47 -21.01 -25.66
CA VAL A 462 -13.89 -21.99 -24.71
C VAL A 462 -14.90 -23.03 -24.22
N ILE A 463 -16.18 -22.95 -24.65
CA ILE A 463 -17.23 -23.94 -24.27
C ILE A 463 -17.48 -24.99 -25.34
N LYS A 464 -16.74 -24.96 -26.44
CA LYS A 464 -16.96 -25.89 -27.57
C LYS A 464 -16.47 -27.30 -27.24
N GLY A 465 -17.40 -28.20 -27.04
CA GLY A 465 -17.11 -29.63 -26.82
C GLY A 465 -16.60 -30.37 -28.07
N LYS A 466 -16.02 -31.51 -27.83
CA LYS A 466 -15.63 -32.46 -28.91
C LYS A 466 -16.90 -32.97 -29.58
N LYS A 467 -17.02 -32.84 -30.90
CA LYS A 467 -18.11 -33.45 -31.63
C LYS A 467 -17.96 -35.00 -31.54
N LEU A 468 -18.95 -35.65 -30.98
CA LEU A 468 -19.00 -37.11 -30.97
C LEU A 468 -19.23 -37.61 -32.40
N THR A 469 -18.27 -38.32 -32.97
CA THR A 469 -18.44 -39.07 -34.23
C THR A 469 -18.54 -40.53 -33.88
N ASN A 470 -19.43 -41.27 -34.56
CA ASN A 470 -19.72 -42.69 -34.32
C ASN A 470 -18.55 -43.66 -34.64
N MET A 471 -17.40 -43.16 -35.08
CA MET A 471 -16.18 -43.93 -35.33
C MET A 471 -15.12 -43.58 -34.27
N ARG A 472 -15.14 -44.25 -33.15
CA ARG A 472 -14.03 -44.27 -32.21
C ARG A 472 -13.46 -45.68 -32.11
N SER A 473 -12.20 -45.84 -32.53
CA SER A 473 -11.34 -46.90 -32.04
C SER A 473 -11.14 -46.68 -30.53
N SER A 474 -11.32 -47.69 -29.73
CA SER A 474 -11.14 -47.72 -28.27
C SER A 474 -9.64 -47.63 -27.89
N GLY A 475 -8.99 -46.57 -28.24
CA GLY A 475 -7.57 -46.33 -27.96
C GLY A 475 -7.33 -44.86 -27.64
N ALA A 476 -6.95 -44.66 -26.40
CA ALA A 476 -6.30 -43.44 -25.86
C ALA A 476 -6.95 -42.12 -26.24
N ASP A 477 -7.90 -41.66 -25.42
CA ASP A 477 -8.05 -40.21 -25.21
C ASP A 477 -6.77 -39.77 -24.47
N ASP A 478 -5.79 -39.21 -25.19
CA ASP A 478 -4.68 -38.52 -24.57
C ASP A 478 -5.28 -37.43 -23.68
N ALA A 479 -4.99 -37.53 -22.39
CA ALA A 479 -5.41 -36.49 -21.43
C ALA A 479 -4.84 -35.16 -21.90
N ALA A 480 -5.70 -34.17 -22.14
CA ALA A 480 -5.30 -32.86 -22.58
C ALA A 480 -4.25 -32.31 -21.60
N LYS A 481 -3.02 -32.10 -22.08
CA LYS A 481 -1.95 -31.47 -21.29
C LYS A 481 -2.11 -29.94 -21.35
N LEU A 482 -2.91 -29.41 -20.43
CA LEU A 482 -3.10 -27.96 -20.31
C LEU A 482 -1.94 -27.34 -19.54
N ALA A 483 -1.46 -26.21 -20.05
CA ALA A 483 -0.60 -25.33 -19.28
C ALA A 483 -1.38 -24.77 -18.09
N PRO A 484 -0.75 -24.58 -16.91
CA PRO A 484 -1.42 -24.01 -15.75
C PRO A 484 -1.90 -22.57 -16.08
N LYS A 485 -3.06 -22.20 -15.53
CA LYS A 485 -3.57 -20.83 -15.67
C LYS A 485 -2.65 -19.84 -14.97
N ILE A 486 -2.55 -18.63 -15.52
CA ILE A 486 -1.92 -17.51 -14.83
C ILE A 486 -2.92 -16.97 -13.81
N VAL A 487 -2.50 -16.87 -12.55
CA VAL A 487 -3.27 -16.29 -11.46
C VAL A 487 -2.63 -14.96 -11.10
N PHE A 488 -3.37 -13.90 -11.21
CA PHE A 488 -2.93 -12.55 -10.82
C PHE A 488 -3.46 -12.19 -9.43
N SER A 489 -2.64 -11.53 -8.63
CA SER A 489 -3.10 -10.77 -7.45
C SER A 489 -3.99 -9.60 -7.89
N LEU A 490 -4.58 -8.91 -6.92
CA LEU A 490 -5.37 -7.70 -7.21
C LEU A 490 -4.50 -6.61 -7.86
N GLU A 491 -3.32 -6.35 -7.29
CA GLU A 491 -2.35 -5.37 -7.80
C GLU A 491 -1.90 -5.73 -9.23
N GLU A 492 -1.49 -6.96 -9.45
CA GLU A 492 -1.10 -7.43 -10.78
C GLU A 492 -2.23 -7.32 -11.80
N SER A 493 -3.47 -7.59 -11.38
CA SER A 493 -4.64 -7.44 -12.23
C SER A 493 -4.88 -5.99 -12.65
N MET A 494 -4.76 -5.04 -11.69
CA MET A 494 -4.92 -3.61 -11.96
C MET A 494 -3.81 -3.07 -12.88
N GLU A 495 -2.58 -3.54 -12.72
CA GLU A 495 -1.46 -3.17 -13.58
C GLU A 495 -1.58 -3.76 -14.99
N TYR A 496 -2.19 -4.94 -15.10
CA TYR A 496 -2.29 -5.70 -16.35
C TYR A 496 -3.37 -5.19 -17.29
N ILE A 497 -4.51 -4.72 -16.80
CA ILE A 497 -5.64 -4.28 -17.65
C ILE A 497 -5.26 -3.12 -18.57
N LYS A 498 -5.88 -3.10 -19.76
CA LYS A 498 -5.77 -2.01 -20.74
C LYS A 498 -6.81 -0.92 -20.46
N GLU A 499 -6.69 0.21 -21.16
CA GLU A 499 -7.64 1.34 -21.05
C GLU A 499 -9.06 0.98 -21.50
N ASP A 500 -9.20 -0.01 -22.39
CA ASP A 500 -10.48 -0.54 -22.87
C ASP A 500 -10.98 -1.73 -22.07
N GLU A 501 -10.39 -2.00 -20.90
CA GLU A 501 -10.72 -3.10 -20.01
C GLU A 501 -11.10 -2.61 -18.62
N TYR A 502 -12.00 -3.33 -17.96
CA TYR A 502 -12.29 -3.21 -16.53
C TYR A 502 -11.86 -4.47 -15.79
N LEU A 503 -11.43 -4.29 -14.55
CA LEU A 503 -11.29 -5.37 -13.59
C LEU A 503 -12.59 -5.46 -12.77
N GLU A 504 -13.31 -6.54 -12.92
CA GLU A 504 -14.45 -6.92 -12.07
C GLU A 504 -13.90 -7.49 -10.76
N VAL A 505 -14.28 -6.87 -9.67
CA VAL A 505 -13.87 -7.22 -8.31
C VAL A 505 -15.08 -7.65 -7.52
N THR A 506 -15.08 -8.90 -7.07
CA THR A 506 -16.14 -9.48 -6.26
C THR A 506 -15.55 -10.09 -4.99
N PRO A 507 -16.34 -10.44 -3.98
CA PRO A 507 -15.85 -11.12 -2.79
C PRO A 507 -15.05 -12.39 -3.09
N GLU A 508 -15.41 -13.14 -4.13
CA GLU A 508 -14.83 -14.43 -4.44
C GLU A 508 -13.82 -14.40 -5.59
N ASN A 509 -14.04 -13.52 -6.58
CA ASN A 509 -13.31 -13.57 -7.85
C ASN A 509 -12.79 -12.21 -8.32
N LEU A 510 -11.71 -12.27 -9.09
CA LEU A 510 -11.19 -11.18 -9.92
C LEU A 510 -11.31 -11.61 -11.38
N ARG A 511 -11.99 -10.80 -12.21
CA ARG A 511 -12.18 -11.09 -13.63
C ARG A 511 -11.93 -9.85 -14.45
N MET A 512 -11.20 -9.97 -15.54
CA MET A 512 -10.97 -8.88 -16.49
C MET A 512 -12.01 -8.95 -17.59
N ARG A 513 -12.50 -7.81 -18.08
CA ARG A 513 -13.46 -7.75 -19.18
C ARG A 513 -13.26 -6.53 -20.07
N LYS A 514 -13.69 -6.64 -21.31
CA LYS A 514 -13.77 -5.47 -22.20
C LYS A 514 -14.91 -4.53 -21.77
N ILE A 515 -14.64 -3.22 -21.80
CA ILE A 515 -15.65 -2.18 -21.54
C ILE A 515 -16.76 -2.27 -22.59
N GLN A 516 -16.37 -2.39 -23.85
CA GLN A 516 -17.28 -2.63 -24.96
C GLN A 516 -16.81 -3.84 -25.74
N TYR A 517 -17.69 -4.84 -25.86
CA TYR A 517 -17.43 -5.98 -26.71
C TYR A 517 -17.73 -5.62 -28.17
N LYS A 518 -16.68 -5.35 -28.96
CA LYS A 518 -16.70 -5.06 -30.39
C LYS A 518 -15.73 -6.00 -31.11
N LEU A 519 -16.05 -7.28 -31.19
CA LEU A 519 -15.33 -8.26 -31.99
C LEU A 519 -16.22 -8.82 -33.09
#